data_038a5a674e7f7f964409199793f26f73
#
_entry.id   038a5a674e7f7f964409199793f26f73
#
_cell.length_a   1.000
_cell.length_b   1.000
_cell.length_c   1.000
_cell.angle_alpha   90.00
_cell.angle_beta   90.00
_cell.angle_gamma   90.00
#
_symmetry.space_group_name_H-M   'P 1'
#
loop_
_entity.id
_entity.type
_entity.pdbx_description
1 polymer ?
#
loop_
_entity_poly.entity_id
_entity_poly.type
_entity_poly.pdbx_seq_one_letter_code
_entity_poly.pdbx_strand_id
1 'polypeptide(L)'
;MMFFRRRFGADYFQAFAFAVGVLIMTAVLAGAPMYLNAIESLGLRSTLRELSAGDRNLEVVVEGFPLTARSVSAATERVDVALAELGDLVVGIGQESYTRDHLWAPDPELIVGGRSADLAVLHRFVEFPEHVEFVVGNAPAEAVGREEGIVVVEAAVPFERAELLGVSVGDEIWLTPSASDPPYLKVRVAGLFEPNDLREEFWLGRGLEATEPPAPSLVARHRLPLFLAGDSLFGAVTGGPASLGTNRWLVQLDIEQLKRQKPAFTTQQVEAAGNRLRKVLPESHAVSALKNRFDALRQKVGFARIPTMMMGGVLLLAASYYSIMAAGAFMARRRVDMARLWVRGSGRRQIALLFVAEAAFLVLVPAILAPFLAVGVISLIGQLPEYRSITFGSGMPVQLVWQAFAWSLSGGALVLIYMQWTIWKDSGKEVGPGQLSSRRVEGKPFFQRQYLDLLFFLFGGLVLWDLSTESSVLSEAVGPVVSVNPLLVFAPAIFLAVAVLFSLRVLPPMARMVSRLLVRRGPVWAQLVSSSFARVPITYAWPTAVLGMAAGT
;
A
#
# COMPACT_ATOMS: atom_id res chain seq x y z
N MET A 1 -44.01 10.35 22.20
CA MET A 1 -42.82 11.21 22.43
C MET A 1 -42.67 11.66 23.90
N MET A 2 -43.69 12.10 24.62
CA MET A 2 -43.60 12.52 26.05
C MET A 2 -43.14 11.41 27.02
N PHE A 3 -43.52 10.17 26.78
CA PHE A 3 -43.16 9.01 27.62
C PHE A 3 -41.63 8.68 27.55
N PHE A 4 -41.03 8.84 26.40
CA PHE A 4 -39.57 8.69 26.20
C PHE A 4 -38.77 9.78 26.94
N ARG A 5 -39.22 11.04 26.89
CA ARG A 5 -38.49 12.18 27.45
C ARG A 5 -38.38 12.18 28.98
N ARG A 6 -39.40 11.68 29.71
CA ARG A 6 -39.39 11.55 31.18
C ARG A 6 -38.55 10.34 31.65
N ARG A 7 -38.45 9.29 30.85
CA ARG A 7 -37.74 8.07 31.19
C ARG A 7 -36.23 8.19 30.99
N PHE A 8 -35.80 8.94 29.98
CA PHE A 8 -34.38 9.22 29.73
C PHE A 8 -33.73 10.08 30.82
N GLY A 9 -34.49 10.90 31.57
CA GLY A 9 -33.94 11.81 32.57
C GLY A 9 -33.34 11.12 33.82
N ALA A 10 -33.84 9.94 34.19
CA ALA A 10 -33.38 9.23 35.39
C ALA A 10 -32.15 8.30 35.14
N ASP A 11 -32.01 7.77 33.91
CA ASP A 11 -30.96 6.79 33.55
C ASP A 11 -30.03 7.29 32.43
N TYR A 12 -30.02 8.61 32.19
CA TYR A 12 -29.29 9.25 31.11
C TYR A 12 -27.82 8.83 31.04
N PHE A 13 -27.13 8.81 32.18
CA PHE A 13 -25.69 8.50 32.22
C PHE A 13 -25.38 7.07 31.72
N GLN A 14 -26.21 6.09 32.07
CA GLN A 14 -25.98 4.70 31.68
C GLN A 14 -26.36 4.41 30.23
N ALA A 15 -27.49 5.03 29.78
CA ALA A 15 -27.87 4.96 28.37
C ALA A 15 -26.79 5.61 27.48
N PHE A 16 -26.23 6.74 27.92
CA PHE A 16 -25.13 7.42 27.26
C PHE A 16 -23.85 6.57 27.26
N ALA A 17 -23.45 6.05 28.43
CA ALA A 17 -22.27 5.18 28.54
C ALA A 17 -22.39 3.92 27.65
N PHE A 18 -23.59 3.34 27.58
CA PHE A 18 -23.85 2.22 26.68
C PHE A 18 -23.75 2.63 25.20
N ALA A 19 -24.38 3.74 24.80
CA ALA A 19 -24.33 4.24 23.43
C ALA A 19 -22.89 4.58 23.00
N VAL A 20 -22.09 5.19 23.90
CA VAL A 20 -20.66 5.46 23.66
C VAL A 20 -19.88 4.15 23.49
N GLY A 21 -20.13 3.14 24.32
CA GLY A 21 -19.48 1.82 24.16
C GLY A 21 -19.79 1.17 22.82
N VAL A 22 -21.04 1.22 22.39
CA VAL A 22 -21.45 0.73 21.07
C VAL A 22 -20.79 1.55 19.96
N LEU A 23 -20.73 2.88 20.10
CA LEU A 23 -20.09 3.76 19.12
C LEU A 23 -18.61 3.43 18.95
N ILE A 24 -17.86 3.26 20.04
CA ILE A 24 -16.44 2.92 19.99
C ILE A 24 -16.26 1.54 19.34
N MET A 25 -17.02 0.54 19.77
CA MET A 25 -16.92 -0.81 19.21
C MET A 25 -17.20 -0.83 17.71
N THR A 26 -18.30 -0.18 17.29
CA THR A 26 -18.68 -0.15 15.88
C THR A 26 -17.76 0.74 15.04
N ALA A 27 -17.15 1.79 15.65
CA ALA A 27 -16.15 2.63 14.99
C ALA A 27 -14.83 1.87 14.76
N VAL A 28 -14.39 1.02 15.69
CA VAL A 28 -13.22 0.14 15.50
C VAL A 28 -13.50 -0.85 14.36
N LEU A 29 -14.68 -1.46 14.32
CA LEU A 29 -15.07 -2.36 13.24
C LEU A 29 -15.12 -1.66 11.87
N ALA A 30 -15.69 -0.46 11.81
CA ALA A 30 -15.75 0.34 10.59
C ALA A 30 -14.35 0.83 10.15
N GLY A 31 -13.51 1.18 11.12
CA GLY A 31 -12.19 1.76 10.90
C GLY A 31 -11.18 0.77 10.31
N ALA A 32 -11.28 -0.51 10.63
CA ALA A 32 -10.32 -1.52 10.17
C ALA A 32 -10.15 -1.56 8.63
N PRO A 33 -11.21 -1.73 7.81
CA PRO A 33 -11.06 -1.73 6.36
C PRO A 33 -10.64 -0.36 5.81
N MET A 34 -11.07 0.73 6.44
CA MET A 34 -10.74 2.10 6.01
C MET A 34 -9.26 2.42 6.26
N TYR A 35 -8.72 2.02 7.40
CA TYR A 35 -7.32 2.21 7.75
C TYR A 35 -6.39 1.43 6.83
N LEU A 36 -6.74 0.17 6.52
CA LEU A 36 -5.97 -0.64 5.57
C LEU A 36 -5.94 -0.03 4.17
N ASN A 37 -7.08 0.47 3.68
CA ASN A 37 -7.15 1.16 2.39
C ASN A 37 -6.36 2.48 2.41
N ALA A 38 -6.36 3.20 3.54
CA ALA A 38 -5.59 4.43 3.71
C ALA A 38 -4.07 4.17 3.66
N ILE A 39 -3.58 3.12 4.33
CA ILE A 39 -2.17 2.71 4.27
C ILE A 39 -1.78 2.32 2.84
N GLU A 40 -2.61 1.53 2.14
CA GLU A 40 -2.35 1.14 0.75
C GLU A 40 -2.25 2.36 -0.17
N SER A 41 -3.17 3.32 -0.02
CA SER A 41 -3.17 4.54 -0.82
C SER A 41 -1.99 5.48 -0.51
N LEU A 42 -1.56 5.56 0.76
CA LEU A 42 -0.35 6.29 1.16
C LEU A 42 0.90 5.64 0.58
N GLY A 43 1.02 4.32 0.72
CA GLY A 43 2.15 3.57 0.16
C GLY A 43 2.24 3.72 -1.36
N LEU A 44 1.10 3.73 -2.06
CA LEU A 44 1.06 3.97 -3.50
C LEU A 44 1.56 5.38 -3.86
N ARG A 45 1.08 6.40 -3.14
CA ARG A 45 1.50 7.79 -3.39
C ARG A 45 2.99 8.00 -3.11
N SER A 46 3.54 7.42 -2.05
CA SER A 46 4.97 7.51 -1.75
C SER A 46 5.80 6.79 -2.81
N THR A 47 5.41 5.58 -3.19
CA THR A 47 6.10 4.80 -4.23
C THR A 47 6.12 5.55 -5.56
N LEU A 48 4.98 6.09 -6.01
CA LEU A 48 4.90 6.84 -7.28
C LEU A 48 5.73 8.15 -7.27
N ARG A 49 5.92 8.76 -6.10
CA ARG A 49 6.76 9.97 -5.98
C ARG A 49 8.25 9.67 -6.02
N GLU A 50 8.65 8.53 -5.48
CA GLU A 50 10.05 8.09 -5.43
C GLU A 50 10.53 7.51 -6.77
N LEU A 51 9.60 7.14 -7.67
CA LEU A 51 9.94 6.60 -8.98
C LEU A 51 10.46 7.69 -9.92
N SER A 52 11.55 7.39 -10.61
CA SER A 52 12.02 8.18 -11.73
C SER A 52 10.99 8.19 -12.87
N ALA A 53 11.09 9.16 -13.78
CA ALA A 53 10.22 9.20 -14.96
C ALA A 53 10.28 7.90 -15.77
N GLY A 54 11.46 7.30 -15.94
CA GLY A 54 11.63 6.03 -16.64
C GLY A 54 10.98 4.85 -15.93
N ASP A 55 11.10 4.78 -14.59
CA ASP A 55 10.56 3.66 -13.79
C ASP A 55 9.03 3.63 -13.71
N ARG A 56 8.37 4.79 -13.78
CA ARG A 56 6.90 4.89 -13.68
C ARG A 56 6.17 4.72 -15.00
N ASN A 57 6.89 4.82 -16.11
CA ASN A 57 6.35 4.74 -17.46
C ASN A 57 6.50 3.31 -18.04
N LEU A 58 5.88 3.06 -19.18
CA LEU A 58 6.04 1.81 -19.92
C LEU A 58 6.99 2.04 -21.09
N GLU A 59 8.15 1.40 -21.04
CA GLU A 59 9.14 1.43 -22.10
C GLU A 59 8.95 0.24 -23.04
N VAL A 60 8.89 0.52 -24.35
CA VAL A 60 8.82 -0.48 -25.42
C VAL A 60 10.08 -0.36 -26.26
N VAL A 61 10.88 -1.40 -26.32
CA VAL A 61 12.15 -1.42 -27.03
C VAL A 61 12.13 -2.52 -28.09
N VAL A 62 12.58 -2.18 -29.29
CA VAL A 62 12.81 -3.15 -30.37
C VAL A 62 14.24 -2.98 -30.86
N GLU A 63 15.05 -4.01 -30.67
CA GLU A 63 16.44 -4.07 -31.13
C GLU A 63 16.54 -4.71 -32.52
N GLY A 64 17.59 -4.37 -33.26
CA GLY A 64 17.79 -4.90 -34.62
C GLY A 64 16.72 -4.43 -35.61
N PHE A 65 16.08 -3.29 -35.34
CA PHE A 65 14.96 -2.77 -36.11
C PHE A 65 15.45 -1.99 -37.34
N PRO A 66 14.80 -2.15 -38.50
CA PRO A 66 15.15 -1.38 -39.71
C PRO A 66 14.86 0.12 -39.51
N LEU A 67 15.91 0.94 -39.48
CA LEU A 67 15.81 2.38 -39.31
C LEU A 67 15.44 3.07 -40.64
N THR A 68 14.18 2.92 -41.05
CA THR A 68 13.59 3.65 -42.18
C THR A 68 12.33 4.39 -41.69
N ALA A 69 12.04 5.54 -42.28
CA ALA A 69 10.85 6.32 -41.91
C ALA A 69 9.55 5.47 -42.01
N ARG A 70 9.45 4.64 -43.05
CA ARG A 70 8.28 3.74 -43.24
C ARG A 70 8.17 2.69 -42.15
N SER A 71 9.27 2.03 -41.80
CA SER A 71 9.26 0.97 -40.79
C SER A 71 8.93 1.51 -39.41
N VAL A 72 9.53 2.66 -39.06
CA VAL A 72 9.31 3.33 -37.78
C VAL A 72 7.89 3.85 -37.66
N SER A 73 7.35 4.50 -38.69
CA SER A 73 5.96 4.99 -38.70
C SER A 73 4.94 3.84 -38.60
N ALA A 74 5.15 2.74 -39.36
CA ALA A 74 4.30 1.56 -39.25
C ALA A 74 4.36 0.86 -37.88
N ALA A 75 5.52 0.88 -37.23
CA ALA A 75 5.66 0.32 -35.89
C ALA A 75 4.99 1.21 -34.85
N THR A 76 5.10 2.55 -34.96
CA THR A 76 4.44 3.51 -34.08
C THR A 76 2.92 3.35 -34.14
N GLU A 77 2.34 3.26 -35.34
CA GLU A 77 0.90 3.03 -35.52
C GLU A 77 0.44 1.72 -34.82
N ARG A 78 1.26 0.66 -34.90
CA ARG A 78 0.96 -0.60 -34.22
C ARG A 78 1.06 -0.47 -32.70
N VAL A 79 2.02 0.30 -32.19
CA VAL A 79 2.16 0.61 -30.75
C VAL A 79 0.92 1.37 -30.29
N ASP A 80 0.49 2.40 -31.01
CA ASP A 80 -0.70 3.20 -30.69
C ASP A 80 -1.95 2.33 -30.60
N VAL A 81 -2.18 1.45 -31.58
CA VAL A 81 -3.31 0.52 -31.58
C VAL A 81 -3.25 -0.45 -30.40
N ALA A 82 -2.07 -0.97 -30.07
CA ALA A 82 -1.90 -1.90 -28.94
C ALA A 82 -2.14 -1.22 -27.58
N LEU A 83 -1.85 0.07 -27.48
CA LEU A 83 -2.00 0.88 -26.27
C LEU A 83 -3.37 1.56 -26.15
N ALA A 84 -4.19 1.56 -27.18
CA ALA A 84 -5.48 2.26 -27.20
C ALA A 84 -6.41 1.86 -26.04
N GLU A 85 -6.31 0.61 -25.52
CA GLU A 85 -7.10 0.17 -24.36
C GLU A 85 -6.61 0.73 -23.02
N LEU A 86 -5.40 1.31 -22.95
CA LEU A 86 -4.97 2.04 -21.74
C LEU A 86 -5.73 3.37 -21.63
N GLY A 87 -6.32 3.86 -22.73
CA GLY A 87 -7.20 5.02 -22.77
C GLY A 87 -6.59 6.24 -22.08
N ASP A 88 -7.35 6.81 -21.14
CA ASP A 88 -6.96 8.01 -20.40
C ASP A 88 -5.72 7.84 -19.49
N LEU A 89 -5.19 6.62 -19.37
CA LEU A 89 -3.95 6.38 -18.63
C LEU A 89 -2.71 6.85 -19.39
N VAL A 90 -2.78 6.97 -20.72
CA VAL A 90 -1.66 7.43 -21.56
C VAL A 90 -1.78 8.93 -21.80
N VAL A 91 -0.75 9.68 -21.38
CA VAL A 91 -0.66 11.13 -21.58
C VAL A 91 0.04 11.44 -22.91
N GLY A 92 1.07 10.68 -23.24
CA GLY A 92 1.88 10.88 -24.43
C GLY A 92 2.78 9.69 -24.71
N ILE A 93 3.36 9.67 -25.90
CA ILE A 93 4.34 8.65 -26.32
C ILE A 93 5.57 9.38 -26.87
N GLY A 94 6.66 9.33 -26.09
CA GLY A 94 7.97 9.77 -26.55
C GLY A 94 8.60 8.70 -27.45
N GLN A 95 9.38 9.10 -28.45
CA GLN A 95 10.04 8.19 -29.36
C GLN A 95 11.49 8.56 -29.56
N GLU A 96 12.36 7.54 -29.46
CA GLU A 96 13.77 7.59 -29.78
C GLU A 96 14.10 6.51 -30.81
N SER A 97 14.92 6.85 -31.79
CA SER A 97 15.56 5.89 -32.70
C SER A 97 17.06 6.11 -32.65
N TYR A 98 17.84 5.04 -32.52
CA TYR A 98 19.30 5.17 -32.51
C TYR A 98 19.98 3.98 -33.19
N THR A 99 21.17 4.26 -33.72
CA THR A 99 22.00 3.26 -34.40
C THR A 99 22.75 2.38 -33.41
N ARG A 100 23.35 1.33 -33.90
CA ARG A 100 24.42 0.63 -33.19
C ARG A 100 25.68 1.52 -33.08
N ASP A 101 26.60 1.10 -32.23
CA ASP A 101 27.91 1.76 -32.11
C ASP A 101 28.68 1.77 -33.43
N HIS A 102 29.26 2.92 -33.75
CA HIS A 102 30.15 3.15 -34.85
C HIS A 102 31.51 3.54 -34.32
N LEU A 103 32.56 3.16 -35.03
CA LEU A 103 33.86 3.77 -34.80
C LEU A 103 33.91 5.13 -35.44
N TRP A 104 34.49 6.13 -34.77
CA TRP A 104 34.60 7.47 -35.29
C TRP A 104 36.04 8.01 -35.18
N ALA A 105 36.40 8.89 -36.12
CA ALA A 105 37.61 9.69 -36.08
C ALA A 105 37.42 11.03 -36.82
N PRO A 106 38.21 12.05 -36.47
CA PRO A 106 38.26 13.29 -37.24
C PRO A 106 38.88 13.15 -38.63
N ASP A 107 39.67 12.10 -38.83
CA ASP A 107 40.32 11.79 -40.11
C ASP A 107 40.06 10.32 -40.49
N PRO A 108 39.60 10.05 -41.73
CA PRO A 108 39.29 8.71 -42.18
C PRO A 108 40.50 7.76 -42.17
N GLU A 109 41.73 8.26 -42.35
CA GLU A 109 42.93 7.46 -42.31
C GLU A 109 43.23 6.86 -40.93
N LEU A 110 42.76 7.53 -39.86
CA LEU A 110 42.90 7.04 -38.48
C LEU A 110 42.03 5.80 -38.22
N ILE A 111 40.86 5.71 -38.85
CA ILE A 111 39.98 4.55 -38.74
C ILE A 111 40.60 3.34 -39.44
N VAL A 112 40.98 3.51 -40.69
CA VAL A 112 41.58 2.44 -41.52
C VAL A 112 42.91 1.95 -40.93
N GLY A 113 43.65 2.81 -40.25
CA GLY A 113 44.88 2.46 -39.54
C GLY A 113 44.68 1.73 -38.20
N GLY A 114 43.42 1.48 -37.76
CA GLY A 114 43.09 0.81 -36.50
C GLY A 114 43.43 1.64 -35.25
N ARG A 115 43.66 2.93 -35.40
CA ARG A 115 44.06 3.86 -34.33
C ARG A 115 42.87 4.48 -33.59
N SER A 116 41.66 4.50 -34.18
CA SER A 116 40.48 4.99 -33.51
C SER A 116 39.91 3.91 -32.58
N ALA A 117 39.74 4.29 -31.33
CA ALA A 117 39.16 3.42 -30.31
C ALA A 117 37.79 3.93 -29.81
N ASP A 118 37.40 5.14 -30.22
CA ASP A 118 36.20 5.79 -29.72
C ASP A 118 34.96 5.39 -30.54
N LEU A 119 33.81 5.45 -29.88
CA LEU A 119 32.53 5.04 -30.43
C LEU A 119 31.61 6.26 -30.62
N ALA A 120 30.76 6.21 -31.63
CA ALA A 120 29.69 7.17 -31.82
C ALA A 120 28.35 6.46 -32.03
N VAL A 121 27.28 7.12 -31.60
CA VAL A 121 25.89 6.67 -31.81
C VAL A 121 25.08 7.82 -32.35
N LEU A 122 24.33 7.54 -33.40
CA LEU A 122 23.39 8.51 -33.97
C LEU A 122 22.03 8.35 -33.29
N HIS A 123 21.54 9.44 -32.71
CA HIS A 123 20.26 9.51 -32.03
C HIS A 123 19.27 10.39 -32.80
N ARG A 124 18.01 9.99 -32.80
CA ARG A 124 16.88 10.78 -33.26
C ARG A 124 15.81 10.78 -32.18
N PHE A 125 15.50 11.96 -31.66
CA PHE A 125 14.32 12.19 -30.82
C PHE A 125 13.32 13.03 -31.60
N VAL A 126 12.03 12.73 -31.43
CA VAL A 126 10.97 13.56 -31.99
C VAL A 126 10.91 14.85 -31.17
N GLU A 127 10.84 16.01 -31.85
CA GLU A 127 10.78 17.35 -31.21
C GLU A 127 12.05 17.74 -30.41
N PHE A 128 13.19 17.10 -30.71
CA PHE A 128 14.47 17.36 -30.02
C PHE A 128 14.85 18.83 -29.84
N PRO A 129 14.72 19.74 -30.84
CA PRO A 129 15.15 21.13 -30.71
C PRO A 129 14.37 21.93 -29.64
N GLU A 130 13.18 21.50 -29.28
CA GLU A 130 12.31 22.20 -28.30
C GLU A 130 12.76 21.95 -26.84
N HIS A 131 13.53 20.88 -26.61
CA HIS A 131 13.93 20.42 -25.29
C HIS A 131 15.40 20.73 -24.94
N VAL A 132 16.08 21.48 -25.79
CA VAL A 132 17.50 21.81 -25.62
C VAL A 132 17.77 23.29 -25.86
N GLU A 133 18.82 23.79 -25.23
CA GLU A 133 19.38 25.11 -25.50
C GLU A 133 20.74 24.94 -26.23
N PHE A 134 20.91 25.59 -27.39
CA PHE A 134 22.17 25.55 -28.10
C PHE A 134 23.11 26.60 -27.52
N VAL A 135 24.17 26.14 -26.85
CA VAL A 135 25.20 26.98 -26.23
C VAL A 135 26.15 27.57 -27.28
N VAL A 136 26.48 26.75 -28.30
CA VAL A 136 27.37 27.17 -29.42
C VAL A 136 26.78 26.59 -30.72
N GLY A 137 26.76 27.38 -31.77
CA GLY A 137 26.26 26.95 -33.09
C GLY A 137 24.73 27.01 -33.20
N ASN A 138 24.16 26.15 -34.00
CA ASN A 138 22.72 26.11 -34.30
C ASN A 138 22.18 24.68 -34.26
N ALA A 139 20.86 24.56 -34.31
CA ALA A 139 20.21 23.27 -34.49
C ALA A 139 20.65 22.62 -35.82
N PRO A 140 20.88 21.30 -35.85
CA PRO A 140 21.26 20.59 -37.06
C PRO A 140 20.11 20.66 -38.12
N ALA A 141 20.50 20.75 -39.39
CA ALA A 141 19.56 20.75 -40.46
C ALA A 141 19.01 19.33 -40.73
N GLU A 142 17.76 19.24 -41.19
CA GLU A 142 17.16 17.95 -41.57
C GLU A 142 17.66 17.44 -42.94
N ALA A 143 18.56 18.16 -43.60
CA ALA A 143 19.07 17.84 -44.91
C ALA A 143 20.10 16.71 -44.89
N VAL A 144 19.97 15.77 -45.81
CA VAL A 144 20.94 14.73 -46.09
C VAL A 144 21.65 15.05 -47.39
N GLY A 145 22.94 15.39 -47.30
CA GLY A 145 23.78 15.70 -48.44
C GLY A 145 24.57 14.46 -48.92
N ARG A 146 25.23 14.59 -50.11
CA ARG A 146 26.22 13.64 -50.58
C ARG A 146 27.41 14.38 -51.12
N GLU A 147 28.58 14.07 -50.64
CA GLU A 147 29.88 14.56 -51.12
C GLU A 147 30.73 13.36 -51.57
N GLU A 148 31.16 13.35 -52.81
CA GLU A 148 31.99 12.25 -53.39
C GLU A 148 31.43 10.84 -53.17
N GLY A 149 30.08 10.71 -53.11
CA GLY A 149 29.39 9.42 -52.87
C GLY A 149 29.19 9.07 -51.40
N ILE A 150 29.75 9.81 -50.45
CA ILE A 150 29.61 9.63 -49.02
C ILE A 150 28.42 10.46 -48.54
N VAL A 151 27.63 9.90 -47.65
CA VAL A 151 26.48 10.59 -47.06
C VAL A 151 26.97 11.62 -46.04
N VAL A 152 26.46 12.85 -46.10
CA VAL A 152 26.79 13.92 -45.15
C VAL A 152 25.54 14.38 -44.44
N VAL A 153 25.61 14.43 -43.10
CA VAL A 153 24.50 14.92 -42.23
C VAL A 153 25.05 15.87 -41.19
N GLU A 154 24.16 16.71 -40.66
CA GLU A 154 24.46 17.56 -39.51
C GLU A 154 23.98 16.91 -38.23
N ALA A 155 24.76 17.10 -37.14
CA ALA A 155 24.38 16.66 -35.81
C ALA A 155 24.69 17.70 -34.72
N ALA A 156 23.94 17.63 -33.63
CA ALA A 156 24.26 18.34 -32.40
C ALA A 156 24.91 17.37 -31.40
N VAL A 157 25.77 17.93 -30.54
CA VAL A 157 26.51 17.17 -29.52
C VAL A 157 26.25 17.82 -28.14
N PRO A 158 26.07 17.03 -27.07
CA PRO A 158 26.00 17.58 -25.73
C PRO A 158 27.29 18.33 -25.37
N PHE A 159 27.16 19.54 -24.79
CA PHE A 159 28.29 20.41 -24.51
C PHE A 159 29.38 19.74 -23.66
N GLU A 160 29.00 19.09 -22.56
CA GLU A 160 29.95 18.37 -21.69
C GLU A 160 30.72 17.26 -22.43
N ARG A 161 30.06 16.55 -23.34
CA ARG A 161 30.69 15.48 -24.12
C ARG A 161 31.61 16.02 -25.20
N ALA A 162 31.23 17.12 -25.80
CA ALA A 162 32.06 17.82 -26.78
C ALA A 162 33.37 18.30 -26.13
N GLU A 163 33.31 18.92 -24.96
CA GLU A 163 34.48 19.38 -24.19
C GLU A 163 35.39 18.18 -23.82
N LEU A 164 34.81 17.08 -23.32
CA LEU A 164 35.58 15.88 -22.93
C LEU A 164 36.31 15.24 -24.10
N LEU A 165 35.70 15.25 -25.28
CA LEU A 165 36.26 14.57 -26.48
C LEU A 165 37.00 15.51 -27.43
N GLY A 166 37.03 16.82 -27.10
CA GLY A 166 37.71 17.85 -27.92
C GLY A 166 37.00 18.12 -29.26
N VAL A 167 35.66 17.97 -29.30
CA VAL A 167 34.85 18.19 -30.49
C VAL A 167 34.27 19.60 -30.49
N SER A 168 34.38 20.29 -31.63
CA SER A 168 33.92 21.70 -31.77
C SER A 168 32.90 21.83 -32.91
N VAL A 169 32.15 22.96 -32.88
CA VAL A 169 31.23 23.27 -34.00
C VAL A 169 32.00 23.47 -35.29
N GLY A 170 31.55 22.84 -36.35
CA GLY A 170 32.18 22.82 -37.66
C GLY A 170 33.12 21.62 -37.91
N ASP A 171 33.42 20.85 -36.86
CA ASP A 171 34.23 19.64 -37.03
C ASP A 171 33.49 18.60 -37.90
N GLU A 172 34.28 17.87 -38.68
CA GLU A 172 33.81 16.77 -39.52
C GLU A 172 34.24 15.43 -38.90
N ILE A 173 33.27 14.58 -38.65
CA ILE A 173 33.41 13.29 -37.98
C ILE A 173 33.12 12.19 -38.98
N TRP A 174 34.05 11.28 -39.18
CA TRP A 174 33.91 10.14 -40.06
C TRP A 174 33.46 8.91 -39.29
N LEU A 175 32.45 8.20 -39.80
CA LEU A 175 31.86 7.03 -39.13
C LEU A 175 31.98 5.78 -39.99
N THR A 176 32.31 4.67 -39.33
CA THR A 176 32.29 3.33 -39.89
C THR A 176 31.73 2.31 -38.92
N PRO A 177 31.01 1.27 -39.34
CA PRO A 177 30.51 0.22 -38.44
C PRO A 177 31.62 -0.70 -37.92
N SER A 178 32.73 -0.81 -38.60
CA SER A 178 33.83 -1.70 -38.25
C SER A 178 35.18 -1.14 -38.70
N ALA A 179 36.26 -1.50 -38.03
CA ALA A 179 37.62 -1.10 -38.40
C ALA A 179 38.08 -1.65 -39.75
N SER A 180 37.42 -2.69 -40.27
CA SER A 180 37.72 -3.29 -41.58
C SER A 180 36.94 -2.62 -42.72
N ASP A 181 35.94 -1.81 -42.43
CA ASP A 181 35.07 -1.19 -43.41
C ASP A 181 35.50 0.27 -43.66
N PRO A 182 35.39 0.78 -44.90
CA PRO A 182 35.65 2.18 -45.18
C PRO A 182 34.57 3.07 -44.52
N PRO A 183 34.90 4.33 -44.17
CA PRO A 183 33.90 5.28 -43.70
C PRO A 183 32.81 5.47 -44.74
N TYR A 184 31.56 5.41 -44.32
CA TYR A 184 30.38 5.53 -45.18
C TYR A 184 29.54 6.78 -44.91
N LEU A 185 29.77 7.38 -43.73
CA LEU A 185 29.00 8.50 -43.23
C LEU A 185 29.93 9.59 -42.69
N LYS A 186 29.68 10.81 -43.07
CA LYS A 186 30.35 12.01 -42.60
C LYS A 186 29.35 12.85 -41.82
N VAL A 187 29.64 13.17 -40.57
CA VAL A 187 28.80 14.01 -39.71
C VAL A 187 29.49 15.34 -39.47
N ARG A 188 28.79 16.44 -39.77
CA ARG A 188 29.27 17.79 -39.45
C ARG A 188 28.59 18.25 -38.14
N VAL A 189 29.37 18.70 -37.17
CA VAL A 189 28.86 19.23 -35.92
C VAL A 189 28.30 20.62 -36.14
N ALA A 190 26.94 20.76 -36.09
CA ALA A 190 26.25 22.03 -36.31
C ALA A 190 26.11 22.86 -35.03
N GLY A 191 26.02 22.21 -33.87
CA GLY A 191 25.86 22.90 -32.61
C GLY A 191 26.16 22.02 -31.40
N LEU A 192 26.48 22.71 -30.30
CA LEU A 192 26.63 22.11 -28.98
C LEU A 192 25.46 22.56 -28.11
N PHE A 193 24.85 21.63 -27.40
CA PHE A 193 23.62 21.87 -26.65
C PHE A 193 23.72 21.43 -25.20
N GLU A 194 22.87 22.04 -24.37
CA GLU A 194 22.54 21.59 -23.02
C GLU A 194 21.04 21.28 -22.96
N PRO A 195 20.61 20.21 -22.26
CA PRO A 195 19.19 19.93 -22.03
C PRO A 195 18.55 21.01 -21.15
N ASN A 196 17.35 21.46 -21.48
CA ASN A 196 16.60 22.44 -20.67
C ASN A 196 16.31 21.89 -19.25
N ASP A 197 15.89 20.64 -19.15
CA ASP A 197 15.74 19.89 -17.89
C ASP A 197 15.98 18.40 -18.14
N LEU A 198 17.05 17.86 -17.56
CA LEU A 198 17.37 16.42 -17.62
C LEU A 198 16.31 15.51 -16.97
N ARG A 199 15.41 16.08 -16.16
CA ARG A 199 14.34 15.34 -15.48
C ARG A 199 13.06 15.25 -16.31
N GLU A 200 12.98 15.94 -17.44
CA GLU A 200 11.84 15.85 -18.34
C GLU A 200 11.61 14.41 -18.81
N GLU A 201 10.35 14.04 -18.93
CA GLU A 201 9.96 12.72 -19.48
C GLU A 201 10.41 12.53 -20.91
N PHE A 202 10.70 13.62 -21.63
CA PHE A 202 11.28 13.62 -22.96
C PHE A 202 12.56 12.78 -23.05
N TRP A 203 13.46 12.87 -22.07
CA TRP A 203 14.73 12.11 -22.00
C TRP A 203 14.55 10.66 -21.57
N LEU A 204 13.32 10.11 -21.65
CA LEU A 204 12.97 8.73 -21.32
C LEU A 204 13.40 8.30 -19.90
N GLY A 205 13.56 9.28 -18.99
CA GLY A 205 13.95 9.08 -17.61
C GLY A 205 15.39 8.59 -17.40
N ARG A 206 16.20 8.57 -18.44
CA ARG A 206 17.62 8.16 -18.38
C ARG A 206 18.58 9.33 -18.52
N GLY A 207 18.08 10.50 -18.88
CA GLY A 207 18.90 11.66 -19.22
C GLY A 207 19.88 11.33 -20.36
N LEU A 208 20.99 12.05 -20.41
CA LEU A 208 22.09 11.78 -21.36
C LEU A 208 22.94 10.57 -20.95
N GLU A 209 22.75 9.99 -19.76
CA GLU A 209 23.49 8.82 -19.26
C GLU A 209 23.23 7.54 -20.09
N ALA A 210 22.12 7.49 -20.83
CA ALA A 210 21.85 6.41 -21.77
C ALA A 210 22.91 6.28 -22.86
N THR A 211 23.76 7.30 -22.98
CA THR A 211 24.88 7.35 -23.93
C THR A 211 26.19 6.82 -23.33
N GLU A 212 26.25 6.51 -22.03
CA GLU A 212 27.43 5.91 -21.42
C GLU A 212 27.54 4.39 -21.73
N PRO A 213 28.74 3.86 -21.98
CA PRO A 213 28.92 2.44 -22.11
C PRO A 213 28.56 1.75 -20.77
N PRO A 214 27.89 0.58 -20.78
CA PRO A 214 27.70 -0.19 -19.56
C PRO A 214 29.09 -0.61 -19.04
N ALA A 215 29.36 -0.25 -17.76
CA ALA A 215 30.50 -0.57 -16.92
C ALA A 215 31.86 -0.84 -17.57
N PRO A 216 32.98 -0.43 -16.99
CA PRO A 216 34.29 -0.42 -17.64
C PRO A 216 34.68 -1.84 -18.13
N SER A 217 34.52 -2.07 -19.41
CA SER A 217 35.30 -3.13 -20.07
C SER A 217 36.79 -2.69 -20.07
N LEU A 218 37.70 -3.61 -20.07
CA LEU A 218 39.15 -3.38 -20.00
C LEU A 218 39.71 -2.41 -21.09
N VAL A 219 38.84 -1.91 -21.97
CA VAL A 219 39.09 -0.83 -22.95
C VAL A 219 37.93 0.13 -22.82
N ALA A 220 38.07 1.14 -21.93
CA ALA A 220 37.12 2.23 -21.80
C ALA A 220 37.15 3.07 -23.08
N ARG A 221 36.21 2.84 -23.96
CA ARG A 221 35.98 3.67 -25.14
C ARG A 221 34.97 4.74 -24.79
N HIS A 222 35.30 5.98 -25.09
CA HIS A 222 34.35 7.07 -24.96
C HIS A 222 33.31 6.96 -26.07
N ARG A 223 32.06 7.24 -25.74
CA ARG A 223 30.97 7.24 -26.69
C ARG A 223 30.53 8.69 -26.96
N LEU A 224 30.53 9.06 -28.25
CA LEU A 224 30.07 10.36 -28.74
C LEU A 224 28.60 10.24 -29.20
N PRO A 225 27.64 10.79 -28.48
CA PRO A 225 26.26 10.83 -28.93
C PRO A 225 26.07 11.97 -29.94
N LEU A 226 25.54 11.65 -31.10
CA LEU A 226 25.28 12.55 -32.21
C LEU A 226 23.77 12.67 -32.41
N PHE A 227 23.18 13.83 -32.13
CA PHE A 227 21.75 14.06 -32.23
C PHE A 227 21.40 14.69 -33.56
N LEU A 228 20.56 13.98 -34.34
CA LEU A 228 20.13 14.41 -35.67
C LEU A 228 18.71 14.98 -35.61
N ALA A 229 18.41 15.93 -36.45
CA ALA A 229 17.09 16.52 -36.56
C ALA A 229 16.17 15.73 -37.51
N GLY A 230 14.89 15.74 -37.20
CA GLY A 230 13.84 15.16 -38.01
C GLY A 230 14.11 13.74 -38.49
N ASP A 231 13.93 13.50 -39.76
CA ASP A 231 14.12 12.19 -40.43
C ASP A 231 15.51 11.99 -41.03
N SER A 232 16.47 12.89 -40.75
CA SER A 232 17.83 12.83 -41.31
C SER A 232 18.57 11.55 -40.91
N LEU A 233 18.31 10.98 -39.73
CA LEU A 233 18.83 9.68 -39.32
C LEU A 233 18.48 8.59 -40.33
N PHE A 234 17.23 8.51 -40.75
CA PHE A 234 16.80 7.48 -41.69
C PHE A 234 17.45 7.65 -43.07
N GLY A 235 17.60 8.92 -43.49
CA GLY A 235 18.31 9.23 -44.74
C GLY A 235 19.82 8.88 -44.66
N ALA A 236 20.43 9.09 -43.50
CA ALA A 236 21.84 8.78 -43.27
C ALA A 236 22.18 7.28 -43.31
N VAL A 237 21.29 6.43 -42.81
CA VAL A 237 21.55 4.98 -42.66
C VAL A 237 20.88 4.12 -43.73
N THR A 238 19.91 4.68 -44.48
CA THR A 238 19.19 3.90 -45.51
C THR A 238 20.10 3.45 -46.64
N GLY A 239 20.15 2.13 -46.87
CA GLY A 239 21.01 1.50 -47.87
C GLY A 239 22.46 1.37 -47.46
N GLY A 240 22.81 1.80 -46.25
CA GLY A 240 24.14 1.63 -45.67
C GLY A 240 24.30 0.36 -44.83
N PRO A 241 25.51 0.06 -44.34
CA PRO A 241 25.81 -1.12 -43.54
C PRO A 241 25.17 -1.03 -42.13
N ALA A 242 24.74 0.14 -41.71
CA ALA A 242 24.14 0.39 -40.38
C ALA A 242 22.63 0.66 -40.44
N SER A 243 21.92 0.05 -41.38
CA SER A 243 20.47 0.21 -41.55
C SER A 243 19.61 -0.38 -40.41
N LEU A 244 20.23 -1.13 -39.51
CA LEU A 244 19.56 -1.70 -38.32
C LEU A 244 20.01 -0.96 -37.06
N GLY A 245 19.06 -0.63 -36.22
CA GLY A 245 19.33 -0.02 -34.91
C GLY A 245 18.26 -0.39 -33.88
N THR A 246 18.05 0.47 -32.93
CA THR A 246 17.04 0.29 -31.89
C THR A 246 16.02 1.40 -32.00
N ASN A 247 14.75 1.03 -31.87
CA ASN A 247 13.68 1.99 -31.72
C ASN A 247 13.02 1.80 -30.36
N ARG A 248 12.77 2.90 -29.69
CA ARG A 248 12.24 2.94 -28.32
C ARG A 248 11.05 3.88 -28.26
N TRP A 249 9.98 3.44 -27.62
CA TRP A 249 8.84 4.26 -27.27
C TRP A 249 8.69 4.32 -25.74
N LEU A 250 8.58 5.51 -25.20
CA LEU A 250 8.20 5.73 -23.82
C LEU A 250 6.74 6.14 -23.73
N VAL A 251 5.93 5.27 -23.21
CA VAL A 251 4.51 5.54 -22.94
C VAL A 251 4.39 6.23 -21.60
N GLN A 252 4.09 7.50 -21.62
CA GLN A 252 3.93 8.33 -20.44
C GLN A 252 2.58 8.06 -19.80
N LEU A 253 2.59 7.65 -18.51
CA LEU A 253 1.38 7.32 -17.77
C LEU A 253 0.95 8.46 -16.83
N ASP A 254 -0.36 8.75 -16.78
CA ASP A 254 -0.94 9.78 -15.92
C ASP A 254 -0.82 9.38 -14.44
N ILE A 255 0.03 10.12 -13.70
CA ILE A 255 0.28 9.91 -12.28
C ILE A 255 -0.97 10.11 -11.44
N GLU A 256 -1.82 11.09 -11.80
CA GLU A 256 -3.02 11.37 -11.02
C GLU A 256 -4.06 10.25 -11.18
N GLN A 257 -4.14 9.66 -12.36
CA GLN A 257 -4.96 8.47 -12.59
C GLN A 257 -4.38 7.23 -11.90
N LEU A 258 -3.06 7.02 -11.96
CA LEU A 258 -2.38 5.94 -11.24
C LEU A 258 -2.62 6.00 -9.73
N LYS A 259 -2.67 7.19 -9.12
CA LYS A 259 -2.99 7.38 -7.69
C LYS A 259 -4.44 7.03 -7.34
N ARG A 260 -5.35 7.11 -8.28
CA ARG A 260 -6.79 6.83 -8.08
C ARG A 260 -7.13 5.37 -8.27
N GLN A 261 -6.37 4.65 -9.09
CA GLN A 261 -6.61 3.25 -9.40
C GLN A 261 -5.96 2.34 -8.34
N LYS A 262 -6.49 1.12 -8.23
CA LYS A 262 -5.88 0.09 -7.38
C LYS A 262 -4.62 -0.46 -8.08
N PRO A 263 -3.49 -0.63 -7.38
CA PRO A 263 -2.24 -1.12 -7.96
C PRO A 263 -2.39 -2.43 -8.74
N ALA A 264 -3.25 -3.33 -8.26
CA ALA A 264 -3.55 -4.60 -8.92
C ALA A 264 -4.17 -4.43 -10.31
N PHE A 265 -5.08 -3.49 -10.47
CA PHE A 265 -5.76 -3.22 -11.72
C PHE A 265 -4.81 -2.59 -12.74
N THR A 266 -4.02 -1.61 -12.29
CA THR A 266 -3.00 -0.97 -13.12
C THR A 266 -1.96 -1.98 -13.62
N THR A 267 -1.44 -2.85 -12.72
CA THR A 267 -0.50 -3.90 -13.12
C THR A 267 -1.10 -4.82 -14.18
N GLN A 268 -2.35 -5.23 -14.02
CA GLN A 268 -3.04 -6.08 -15.00
C GLN A 268 -3.22 -5.38 -16.36
N GLN A 269 -3.56 -4.09 -16.37
CA GLN A 269 -3.69 -3.32 -17.61
C GLN A 269 -2.35 -3.17 -18.33
N VAL A 270 -1.28 -2.83 -17.61
CA VAL A 270 0.07 -2.69 -18.17
C VAL A 270 0.58 -4.03 -18.70
N GLU A 271 0.35 -5.14 -17.99
CA GLU A 271 0.70 -6.48 -18.47
C GLU A 271 -0.09 -6.89 -19.71
N ALA A 272 -1.39 -6.58 -19.76
CA ALA A 272 -2.22 -6.86 -20.92
C ALA A 272 -1.76 -6.06 -22.14
N ALA A 273 -1.37 -4.79 -21.96
CA ALA A 273 -0.79 -3.95 -22.99
C ALA A 273 0.55 -4.52 -23.48
N GLY A 274 1.46 -4.90 -22.57
CA GLY A 274 2.73 -5.55 -22.93
C GLY A 274 2.54 -6.88 -23.67
N ASN A 275 1.54 -7.68 -23.32
CA ASN A 275 1.21 -8.92 -24.02
C ASN A 275 0.66 -8.67 -25.44
N ARG A 276 -0.10 -7.60 -25.64
CA ARG A 276 -0.58 -7.19 -26.97
C ARG A 276 0.54 -6.66 -27.83
N LEU A 277 1.41 -5.82 -27.25
CA LEU A 277 2.61 -5.33 -27.93
C LEU A 277 3.45 -6.48 -28.48
N ARG A 278 3.70 -7.52 -27.68
CA ARG A 278 4.44 -8.72 -28.14
C ARG A 278 3.75 -9.48 -29.28
N LYS A 279 2.41 -9.43 -29.38
CA LYS A 279 1.69 -10.05 -30.50
C LYS A 279 1.81 -9.25 -31.79
N VAL A 280 1.85 -7.93 -31.69
CA VAL A 280 1.90 -7.01 -32.83
C VAL A 280 3.34 -6.73 -33.27
N LEU A 281 4.27 -6.71 -32.32
CA LEU A 281 5.70 -6.55 -32.50
C LEU A 281 6.43 -7.68 -31.74
N PRO A 282 6.62 -8.87 -32.35
CA PRO A 282 7.15 -10.05 -31.65
C PRO A 282 8.55 -9.86 -31.05
N GLU A 283 9.36 -8.98 -31.66
CA GLU A 283 10.73 -8.66 -31.20
C GLU A 283 10.75 -7.54 -30.14
N SER A 284 9.57 -7.02 -29.72
CA SER A 284 9.49 -5.96 -28.73
C SER A 284 9.66 -6.50 -27.31
N HIS A 285 10.43 -5.77 -26.52
CA HIS A 285 10.55 -5.94 -25.09
C HIS A 285 9.82 -4.78 -24.39
N ALA A 286 8.65 -5.07 -23.82
CA ALA A 286 7.95 -4.10 -22.99
C ALA A 286 8.44 -4.22 -21.55
N VAL A 287 9.07 -3.18 -21.04
CA VAL A 287 9.65 -3.11 -19.70
C VAL A 287 8.93 -2.02 -18.91
N SER A 288 8.45 -2.37 -17.73
CA SER A 288 7.94 -1.40 -16.77
C SER A 288 8.37 -1.81 -15.37
N ALA A 289 8.98 -0.89 -14.65
CA ALA A 289 9.35 -1.10 -13.26
C ALA A 289 8.13 -1.06 -12.32
N LEU A 290 6.99 -0.51 -12.78
CA LEU A 290 5.75 -0.40 -12.00
C LEU A 290 5.32 -1.73 -11.39
N LYS A 291 5.37 -2.82 -12.17
CA LYS A 291 5.00 -4.15 -11.66
C LYS A 291 5.82 -4.53 -10.45
N ASN A 292 7.14 -4.52 -10.57
CA ASN A 292 8.04 -4.92 -9.49
C ASN A 292 7.88 -4.01 -8.26
N ARG A 293 7.69 -2.72 -8.47
CA ARG A 293 7.46 -1.73 -7.40
C ARG A 293 6.11 -1.94 -6.72
N PHE A 294 5.05 -2.20 -7.48
CA PHE A 294 3.73 -2.46 -6.92
C PHE A 294 3.66 -3.81 -6.21
N ASP A 295 4.35 -4.83 -6.70
CA ASP A 295 4.45 -6.11 -6.01
C ASP A 295 5.23 -5.98 -4.70
N ALA A 296 6.33 -5.23 -4.69
CA ALA A 296 7.05 -4.90 -3.47
C ALA A 296 6.19 -4.08 -2.48
N LEU A 297 5.40 -3.11 -2.97
CA LEU A 297 4.45 -2.36 -2.15
C LEU A 297 3.39 -3.29 -1.54
N ARG A 298 2.79 -4.18 -2.35
CA ARG A 298 1.80 -5.15 -1.89
C ARG A 298 2.36 -6.06 -0.80
N GLN A 299 3.60 -6.51 -0.98
CA GLN A 299 4.28 -7.31 0.02
C GLN A 299 4.48 -6.53 1.32
N LYS A 300 5.00 -5.30 1.26
CA LYS A 300 5.15 -4.41 2.42
C LYS A 300 3.82 -4.15 3.13
N VAL A 301 2.76 -3.82 2.37
CA VAL A 301 1.41 -3.61 2.92
C VAL A 301 0.85 -4.90 3.51
N GLY A 302 1.08 -6.05 2.87
CA GLY A 302 0.72 -7.37 3.38
C GLY A 302 1.33 -7.65 4.75
N PHE A 303 2.61 -7.37 4.93
CA PHE A 303 3.29 -7.51 6.23
C PHE A 303 2.74 -6.54 7.29
N ALA A 304 2.51 -5.28 6.92
CA ALA A 304 1.95 -4.28 7.83
C ALA A 304 0.49 -4.59 8.24
N ARG A 305 -0.23 -5.33 7.40
CA ARG A 305 -1.64 -5.70 7.63
C ARG A 305 -1.83 -6.58 8.85
N ILE A 306 -0.91 -7.51 9.11
CA ILE A 306 -1.03 -8.50 10.19
C ILE A 306 -0.97 -7.85 11.57
N PRO A 307 0.09 -7.08 11.94
CA PRO A 307 0.13 -6.38 13.24
C PRO A 307 -1.06 -5.43 13.43
N THR A 308 -1.46 -4.73 12.35
CA THR A 308 -2.60 -3.81 12.37
C THR A 308 -3.91 -4.53 12.68
N MET A 309 -4.16 -5.70 12.07
CA MET A 309 -5.34 -6.50 12.36
C MET A 309 -5.33 -7.05 13.78
N MET A 310 -4.15 -7.44 14.30
CA MET A 310 -4.00 -7.91 15.67
C MET A 310 -4.32 -6.81 16.68
N MET A 311 -3.74 -5.62 16.51
CA MET A 311 -4.00 -4.46 17.36
C MET A 311 -5.49 -4.04 17.28
N GLY A 312 -6.05 -4.00 16.08
CA GLY A 312 -7.49 -3.75 15.86
C GLY A 312 -8.37 -4.81 16.53
N GLY A 313 -7.97 -6.08 16.49
CA GLY A 313 -8.65 -7.19 17.15
C GLY A 313 -8.68 -7.06 18.67
N VAL A 314 -7.57 -6.65 19.29
CA VAL A 314 -7.50 -6.40 20.75
C VAL A 314 -8.40 -5.23 21.14
N LEU A 315 -8.34 -4.12 20.38
CA LEU A 315 -9.23 -2.96 20.62
C LEU A 315 -10.69 -3.35 20.45
N LEU A 316 -11.02 -4.17 19.46
CA LEU A 316 -12.37 -4.68 19.24
C LEU A 316 -12.85 -5.56 20.42
N LEU A 317 -12.01 -6.45 20.91
CA LEU A 317 -12.31 -7.29 22.08
C LEU A 317 -12.58 -6.43 23.33
N ALA A 318 -11.73 -5.43 23.58
CA ALA A 318 -11.90 -4.51 24.70
C ALA A 318 -13.20 -3.70 24.58
N ALA A 319 -13.48 -3.14 23.40
CA ALA A 319 -14.69 -2.37 23.13
C ALA A 319 -15.96 -3.22 23.18
N SER A 320 -15.90 -4.46 22.68
CA SER A 320 -17.00 -5.43 22.75
C SER A 320 -17.31 -5.81 24.19
N TYR A 321 -16.28 -6.08 24.98
CA TYR A 321 -16.43 -6.37 26.40
C TYR A 321 -17.08 -5.21 27.15
N TYR A 322 -16.58 -3.97 26.94
CA TYR A 322 -17.19 -2.78 27.53
C TYR A 322 -18.65 -2.62 27.12
N SER A 323 -18.98 -2.83 25.85
CA SER A 323 -20.35 -2.73 25.32
C SER A 323 -21.28 -3.78 25.95
N ILE A 324 -20.81 -5.02 26.10
CA ILE A 324 -21.57 -6.10 26.76
C ILE A 324 -21.79 -5.80 28.24
N MET A 325 -20.76 -5.29 28.93
CA MET A 325 -20.87 -4.91 30.34
C MET A 325 -21.83 -3.75 30.54
N ALA A 326 -21.75 -2.71 29.69
CA ALA A 326 -22.64 -1.57 29.70
C ALA A 326 -24.09 -1.97 29.37
N ALA A 327 -24.29 -2.88 28.40
CA ALA A 327 -25.59 -3.48 28.09
C ALA A 327 -26.17 -4.24 29.28
N GLY A 328 -25.35 -5.04 29.95
CA GLY A 328 -25.73 -5.77 31.17
C GLY A 328 -26.16 -4.83 32.30
N ALA A 329 -25.41 -3.76 32.56
CA ALA A 329 -25.74 -2.74 33.57
C ALA A 329 -27.03 -1.99 33.21
N PHE A 330 -27.21 -1.61 31.95
CA PHE A 330 -28.42 -1.01 31.43
C PHE A 330 -29.64 -1.92 31.62
N MET A 331 -29.53 -3.21 31.26
CA MET A 331 -30.58 -4.20 31.39
C MET A 331 -30.90 -4.49 32.87
N ALA A 332 -29.93 -4.52 33.77
CA ALA A 332 -30.17 -4.81 35.17
C ALA A 332 -31.12 -3.80 35.83
N ARG A 333 -31.04 -2.52 35.45
CA ARG A 333 -31.98 -1.50 35.94
C ARG A 333 -33.37 -1.64 35.30
N ARG A 334 -33.42 -2.00 34.03
CA ARG A 334 -34.68 -2.19 33.31
C ARG A 334 -35.51 -3.40 33.78
N ARG A 335 -34.88 -4.34 34.48
CA ARG A 335 -35.57 -5.52 35.07
C ARG A 335 -36.73 -5.11 36.00
N VAL A 336 -36.53 -4.06 36.78
CA VAL A 336 -37.58 -3.55 37.69
C VAL A 336 -38.77 -3.02 36.88
N ASP A 337 -38.52 -2.29 35.80
CA ASP A 337 -39.59 -1.75 34.94
C ASP A 337 -40.29 -2.86 34.17
N MET A 338 -39.55 -3.89 33.71
CA MET A 338 -40.14 -5.08 33.08
C MET A 338 -41.08 -5.81 34.05
N ALA A 339 -40.66 -6.00 35.30
CA ALA A 339 -41.47 -6.62 36.35
C ALA A 339 -42.75 -5.82 36.61
N ARG A 340 -42.68 -4.47 36.68
CA ARG A 340 -43.85 -3.60 36.88
C ARG A 340 -44.83 -3.70 35.70
N LEU A 341 -44.38 -3.78 34.47
CA LEU A 341 -45.21 -3.96 33.29
C LEU A 341 -45.88 -5.34 33.27
N TRP A 342 -45.13 -6.35 33.70
CA TRP A 342 -45.64 -7.72 33.76
C TRP A 342 -46.78 -7.85 34.81
N VAL A 343 -46.59 -7.26 35.99
CA VAL A 343 -47.66 -7.21 37.05
C VAL A 343 -48.91 -6.48 36.55
N ARG A 344 -48.76 -5.53 35.62
CA ARG A 344 -49.88 -4.82 34.98
C ARG A 344 -50.54 -5.58 33.83
N GLY A 345 -50.14 -6.85 33.58
CA GLY A 345 -50.76 -7.74 32.59
C GLY A 345 -50.17 -7.62 31.17
N SER A 346 -49.04 -6.91 30.99
CA SER A 346 -48.42 -6.81 29.68
C SER A 346 -47.81 -8.16 29.27
N GLY A 347 -48.15 -8.63 28.06
CA GLY A 347 -47.62 -9.87 27.52
C GLY A 347 -46.11 -9.82 27.24
N ARG A 348 -45.42 -10.97 27.31
CA ARG A 348 -43.97 -11.09 27.07
C ARG A 348 -43.53 -10.46 25.75
N ARG A 349 -44.29 -10.64 24.66
CA ARG A 349 -43.99 -10.07 23.34
C ARG A 349 -44.09 -8.52 23.36
N GLN A 350 -45.05 -7.95 24.07
CA GLN A 350 -45.22 -6.50 24.15
C GLN A 350 -44.07 -5.85 24.93
N ILE A 351 -43.67 -6.46 26.04
CA ILE A 351 -42.50 -6.03 26.83
C ILE A 351 -41.23 -6.12 25.99
N ALA A 352 -40.98 -7.25 25.33
CA ALA A 352 -39.83 -7.44 24.48
C ALA A 352 -39.77 -6.40 23.35
N LEU A 353 -40.87 -6.16 22.66
CA LEU A 353 -40.96 -5.21 21.53
C LEU A 353 -40.68 -3.79 21.93
N LEU A 354 -41.16 -3.36 23.11
CA LEU A 354 -40.92 -2.03 23.67
C LEU A 354 -39.42 -1.82 23.97
N PHE A 355 -38.80 -2.78 24.64
CA PHE A 355 -37.38 -2.66 25.01
C PHE A 355 -36.46 -2.87 23.82
N VAL A 356 -36.84 -3.67 22.81
CA VAL A 356 -36.11 -3.79 21.54
C VAL A 356 -36.11 -2.46 20.81
N ALA A 357 -37.24 -1.75 20.73
CA ALA A 357 -37.30 -0.45 20.07
C ALA A 357 -36.37 0.58 20.74
N GLU A 358 -36.35 0.58 22.10
CA GLU A 358 -35.43 1.43 22.86
C GLU A 358 -33.96 1.06 22.64
N ALA A 359 -33.63 -0.25 22.67
CA ALA A 359 -32.32 -0.76 22.44
C ALA A 359 -31.85 -0.50 20.98
N ALA A 360 -32.77 -0.69 20.02
CA ALA A 360 -32.46 -0.43 18.61
C ALA A 360 -32.05 1.03 18.38
N PHE A 361 -32.70 1.97 18.99
CA PHE A 361 -32.34 3.38 18.91
C PHE A 361 -30.94 3.64 19.49
N LEU A 362 -30.66 3.09 20.68
CA LEU A 362 -29.36 3.24 21.37
C LEU A 362 -28.19 2.52 20.66
N VAL A 363 -28.47 1.59 19.76
CA VAL A 363 -27.44 0.85 19.02
C VAL A 363 -27.33 1.32 17.57
N LEU A 364 -28.45 1.52 16.87
CA LEU A 364 -28.42 1.87 15.45
C LEU A 364 -27.88 3.28 15.19
N VAL A 365 -28.24 4.26 16.06
CA VAL A 365 -27.73 5.63 15.90
C VAL A 365 -26.20 5.66 16.03
N PRO A 366 -25.58 5.10 17.07
CA PRO A 366 -24.12 4.98 17.14
C PRO A 366 -23.53 4.19 15.98
N ALA A 367 -24.14 3.08 15.55
CA ALA A 367 -23.62 2.27 14.46
C ALA A 367 -23.61 3.02 13.11
N ILE A 368 -24.59 3.89 12.85
CA ILE A 368 -24.62 4.74 11.65
C ILE A 368 -23.57 5.86 11.74
N LEU A 369 -23.35 6.43 12.93
CA LEU A 369 -22.36 7.49 13.15
C LEU A 369 -20.91 6.98 13.20
N ALA A 370 -20.71 5.73 13.52
CA ALA A 370 -19.41 5.11 13.73
C ALA A 370 -18.46 5.24 12.53
N PRO A 371 -18.84 5.02 11.26
CA PRO A 371 -17.94 5.21 10.12
C PRO A 371 -17.42 6.65 10.00
N PHE A 372 -18.23 7.64 10.30
CA PHE A 372 -17.81 9.06 10.28
C PHE A 372 -16.82 9.37 11.40
N LEU A 373 -17.04 8.82 12.59
CA LEU A 373 -16.08 8.92 13.68
C LEU A 373 -14.75 8.26 13.31
N ALA A 374 -14.80 7.08 12.68
CA ALA A 374 -13.63 6.36 12.21
C ALA A 374 -12.83 7.17 11.19
N VAL A 375 -13.50 7.84 10.22
CA VAL A 375 -12.82 8.77 9.28
C VAL A 375 -12.07 9.86 10.04
N GLY A 376 -12.73 10.51 11.02
CA GLY A 376 -12.11 11.56 11.82
C GLY A 376 -10.87 11.08 12.58
N VAL A 377 -10.97 9.93 13.26
CA VAL A 377 -9.86 9.36 14.03
C VAL A 377 -8.69 8.97 13.12
N ILE A 378 -8.95 8.27 12.01
CA ILE A 378 -7.89 7.84 11.08
C ILE A 378 -7.22 9.06 10.43
N SER A 379 -8.00 10.08 10.04
CA SER A 379 -7.45 11.32 9.51
C SER A 379 -6.51 12.02 10.49
N LEU A 380 -6.86 12.04 11.79
CA LEU A 380 -6.02 12.58 12.86
C LEU A 380 -4.75 11.77 13.08
N ILE A 381 -4.79 10.44 12.95
CA ILE A 381 -3.58 9.58 13.02
C ILE A 381 -2.56 10.01 11.98
N GLY A 382 -2.98 10.42 10.79
CA GLY A 382 -2.08 10.93 9.75
C GLY A 382 -1.31 12.21 10.11
N GLN A 383 -1.72 12.94 11.15
CA GLN A 383 -1.04 14.14 11.64
C GLN A 383 0.03 13.84 12.71
N LEU A 384 0.10 12.59 13.18
CA LEU A 384 1.12 12.17 14.14
C LEU A 384 2.54 12.31 13.55
N PRO A 385 3.56 12.59 14.38
CA PRO A 385 4.94 12.79 13.92
C PRO A 385 5.48 11.66 13.05
N GLU A 386 5.11 10.42 13.35
CA GLU A 386 5.55 9.21 12.64
C GLU A 386 5.06 9.16 11.18
N TYR A 387 3.86 9.70 10.93
CA TYR A 387 3.27 9.73 9.58
C TYR A 387 3.50 11.04 8.84
N ARG A 388 3.98 12.07 9.54
CA ARG A 388 4.10 13.43 9.00
C ARG A 388 5.06 13.53 7.82
N SER A 389 6.10 12.71 7.80
CA SER A 389 7.07 12.62 6.69
C SER A 389 6.42 12.10 5.40
N ILE A 390 5.43 11.21 5.52
CA ILE A 390 4.74 10.57 4.38
C ILE A 390 3.50 11.37 3.97
N THR A 391 2.78 11.95 4.95
CA THR A 391 1.55 12.72 4.72
C THR A 391 1.81 14.21 4.46
N PHE A 392 3.03 14.70 4.70
CA PHE A 392 3.39 16.13 4.64
C PHE A 392 2.50 17.03 5.52
N GLY A 393 2.03 16.48 6.66
CA GLY A 393 1.14 17.20 7.57
C GLY A 393 -0.33 17.25 7.12
N SER A 394 -0.68 16.66 5.97
CA SER A 394 -2.07 16.43 5.59
C SER A 394 -2.60 15.21 6.35
N GLY A 395 -3.92 15.15 6.60
CA GLY A 395 -4.53 13.95 7.19
C GLY A 395 -4.37 12.73 6.30
N MET A 396 -4.49 11.52 6.87
CA MET A 396 -4.53 10.29 6.08
C MET A 396 -5.64 10.35 5.01
N PRO A 397 -5.38 9.90 3.76
CA PRO A 397 -6.39 9.87 2.69
C PRO A 397 -7.39 8.75 2.96
N VAL A 398 -8.42 9.05 3.75
CA VAL A 398 -9.47 8.10 4.11
C VAL A 398 -10.66 8.26 3.19
N GLN A 399 -11.10 7.18 2.58
CA GLN A 399 -12.33 7.14 1.79
C GLN A 399 -13.42 6.43 2.58
N LEU A 400 -14.62 7.02 2.60
CA LEU A 400 -15.78 6.41 3.19
C LEU A 400 -16.27 5.30 2.26
N VAL A 401 -16.04 4.04 2.67
CA VAL A 401 -16.40 2.87 1.87
C VAL A 401 -17.68 2.21 2.43
N TRP A 402 -18.52 1.69 1.55
CA TRP A 402 -19.73 0.95 1.92
C TRP A 402 -19.46 -0.19 2.92
N GLN A 403 -18.32 -0.87 2.78
CA GLN A 403 -17.91 -1.95 3.67
C GLN A 403 -17.83 -1.50 5.14
N ALA A 404 -17.43 -0.25 5.41
CA ALA A 404 -17.37 0.29 6.77
C ALA A 404 -18.76 0.33 7.43
N PHE A 405 -19.80 0.72 6.68
CA PHE A 405 -21.18 0.67 7.17
C PHE A 405 -21.65 -0.77 7.41
N ALA A 406 -21.32 -1.70 6.52
CA ALA A 406 -21.66 -3.10 6.68
C ALA A 406 -21.04 -3.69 7.95
N TRP A 407 -19.76 -3.45 8.21
CA TRP A 407 -19.07 -3.89 9.42
C TRP A 407 -19.61 -3.22 10.69
N SER A 408 -19.88 -1.93 10.66
CA SER A 408 -20.47 -1.20 11.78
C SER A 408 -21.86 -1.72 12.14
N LEU A 409 -22.73 -1.87 11.14
CA LEU A 409 -24.09 -2.38 11.33
C LEU A 409 -24.11 -3.84 11.80
N SER A 410 -23.19 -4.69 11.30
CA SER A 410 -23.06 -6.06 11.77
C SER A 410 -22.67 -6.13 13.25
N GLY A 411 -21.73 -5.28 13.69
CA GLY A 411 -21.38 -5.14 15.09
C GLY A 411 -22.55 -4.67 15.95
N GLY A 412 -23.29 -3.67 15.48
CA GLY A 412 -24.52 -3.21 16.12
C GLY A 412 -25.59 -4.31 16.22
N ALA A 413 -25.78 -5.08 15.14
CA ALA A 413 -26.72 -6.20 15.12
C ALA A 413 -26.35 -7.29 16.15
N LEU A 414 -25.07 -7.60 16.31
CA LEU A 414 -24.63 -8.56 17.35
C LEU A 414 -24.97 -8.08 18.76
N VAL A 415 -24.79 -6.78 19.05
CA VAL A 415 -25.19 -6.20 20.35
C VAL A 415 -26.69 -6.27 20.54
N LEU A 416 -27.49 -5.97 19.52
CA LEU A 416 -28.96 -6.10 19.58
C LEU A 416 -29.39 -7.54 19.81
N ILE A 417 -28.81 -8.50 19.14
CA ILE A 417 -29.10 -9.94 19.33
C ILE A 417 -28.77 -10.36 20.76
N TYR A 418 -27.64 -9.92 21.32
CA TYR A 418 -27.27 -10.18 22.71
C TYR A 418 -28.28 -9.58 23.69
N MET A 419 -28.70 -8.33 23.48
CA MET A 419 -29.69 -7.67 24.32
C MET A 419 -31.04 -8.39 24.23
N GLN A 420 -31.48 -8.74 23.03
CA GLN A 420 -32.72 -9.45 22.79
C GLN A 420 -32.75 -10.82 23.48
N TRP A 421 -31.64 -11.57 23.39
CA TRP A 421 -31.48 -12.83 24.12
C TRP A 421 -31.63 -12.63 25.63
N THR A 422 -30.99 -11.59 26.19
CA THR A 422 -31.03 -11.29 27.62
C THR A 422 -32.44 -10.91 28.07
N ILE A 423 -33.15 -10.08 27.30
CA ILE A 423 -34.55 -9.71 27.55
C ILE A 423 -35.43 -10.95 27.53
N TRP A 424 -35.27 -11.82 26.52
CA TRP A 424 -36.12 -13.01 26.36
C TRP A 424 -35.88 -14.03 27.49
N LYS A 425 -34.64 -14.20 27.92
CA LYS A 425 -34.24 -15.09 29.03
C LYS A 425 -34.77 -14.59 30.37
N ASP A 426 -34.78 -13.28 30.60
CA ASP A 426 -35.22 -12.68 31.88
C ASP A 426 -36.71 -12.46 31.94
N SER A 427 -37.42 -12.25 30.83
CA SER A 427 -38.88 -12.10 30.79
C SER A 427 -39.66 -13.38 31.14
N GLY A 428 -38.98 -14.52 31.25
CA GLY A 428 -39.59 -15.80 31.62
C GLY A 428 -39.44 -16.22 33.08
N LYS A 429 -38.71 -15.45 33.89
CA LYS A 429 -38.49 -15.78 35.29
C LYS A 429 -39.51 -15.02 36.19
N GLU A 430 -40.28 -15.78 36.95
CA GLU A 430 -41.10 -15.21 38.03
C GLU A 430 -40.16 -14.53 39.03
N VAL A 431 -40.33 -13.22 39.18
CA VAL A 431 -39.58 -12.44 40.16
C VAL A 431 -40.28 -12.59 41.53
N GLY A 432 -39.95 -13.68 42.23
CA GLY A 432 -40.37 -13.82 43.62
C GLY A 432 -39.67 -12.77 44.51
N PRO A 433 -40.33 -12.22 45.52
CA PRO A 433 -39.79 -11.15 46.39
C PRO A 433 -38.51 -11.56 47.16
N GLY A 434 -38.16 -12.86 47.22
CA GLY A 434 -36.93 -13.37 47.84
C GLY A 434 -35.69 -13.42 46.94
N GLN A 435 -35.80 -13.21 45.63
CA GLN A 435 -34.67 -13.32 44.70
C GLN A 435 -33.89 -12.02 44.49
N LEU A 436 -34.36 -10.89 45.02
CA LEU A 436 -33.63 -9.63 44.96
C LEU A 436 -32.36 -9.61 45.86
N SER A 437 -32.27 -10.52 46.84
CA SER A 437 -31.14 -10.61 47.78
C SER A 437 -30.20 -11.79 47.55
N SER A 438 -30.54 -12.77 46.71
CA SER A 438 -29.69 -13.91 46.41
C SER A 438 -28.84 -13.62 45.19
N ARG A 439 -27.78 -12.82 45.29
CA ARG A 439 -26.59 -12.97 44.43
C ARG A 439 -26.01 -14.37 44.70
N ARG A 440 -26.59 -15.41 44.06
CA ARG A 440 -25.88 -16.71 43.99
C ARG A 440 -24.52 -16.43 43.36
N VAL A 441 -23.49 -16.80 44.06
CA VAL A 441 -22.12 -16.86 43.57
C VAL A 441 -22.13 -17.49 42.20
N GLU A 442 -21.86 -16.70 41.16
CA GLU A 442 -21.82 -17.18 39.79
C GLU A 442 -20.82 -18.34 39.74
N GLY A 443 -21.30 -19.50 39.28
CA GLY A 443 -20.46 -20.68 39.14
C GLY A 443 -19.28 -20.41 38.20
N LYS A 444 -18.27 -21.27 38.24
CA LYS A 444 -17.07 -21.16 37.39
C LYS A 444 -17.48 -20.86 35.93
N PRO A 445 -16.81 -19.94 35.24
CA PRO A 445 -17.09 -19.62 33.84
C PRO A 445 -16.99 -20.87 32.97
N PHE A 446 -17.76 -20.90 31.88
CA PHE A 446 -17.87 -22.03 30.96
C PHE A 446 -16.50 -22.58 30.49
N PHE A 447 -15.55 -21.68 30.16
CA PHE A 447 -14.22 -22.05 29.69
C PHE A 447 -13.37 -22.73 30.77
N GLN A 448 -13.52 -22.38 32.07
CA GLN A 448 -12.88 -23.07 33.19
C GLN A 448 -13.56 -24.38 33.55
N ARG A 449 -14.86 -24.48 33.28
CA ARG A 449 -15.63 -25.69 33.55
C ARG A 449 -15.33 -26.79 32.54
N GLN A 450 -15.02 -26.42 31.29
CA GLN A 450 -14.68 -27.35 30.21
C GLN A 450 -13.18 -27.47 29.94
N TYR A 451 -12.33 -26.90 30.81
CA TYR A 451 -10.87 -26.97 30.67
C TYR A 451 -10.32 -26.40 29.32
N LEU A 452 -11.08 -25.53 28.67
CA LEU A 452 -10.65 -24.87 27.44
C LEU A 452 -9.41 -24.01 27.64
N ASP A 453 -9.28 -23.43 28.83
CA ASP A 453 -8.08 -22.69 29.24
C ASP A 453 -6.82 -23.55 29.22
N LEU A 454 -6.93 -24.82 29.65
CA LEU A 454 -5.82 -25.79 29.61
C LEU A 454 -5.41 -26.14 28.18
N LEU A 455 -6.36 -26.23 27.27
CA LEU A 455 -6.11 -26.47 25.84
C LEU A 455 -5.39 -25.27 25.22
N PHE A 456 -5.77 -24.04 25.57
CA PHE A 456 -5.05 -22.83 25.15
C PHE A 456 -3.63 -22.74 25.72
N PHE A 457 -3.40 -23.20 26.96
CA PHE A 457 -2.04 -23.28 27.53
C PHE A 457 -1.17 -24.29 26.78
N LEU A 458 -1.74 -25.45 26.44
CA LEU A 458 -1.04 -26.45 25.64
C LEU A 458 -0.67 -25.88 24.25
N PHE A 459 -1.61 -25.21 23.62
CA PHE A 459 -1.39 -24.58 22.32
C PHE A 459 -0.34 -23.46 22.39
N GLY A 460 -0.40 -22.60 23.41
CA GLY A 460 0.64 -21.59 23.66
C GLY A 460 2.01 -22.21 23.94
N GLY A 461 2.06 -23.34 24.64
CA GLY A 461 3.28 -24.10 24.86
C GLY A 461 3.86 -24.70 23.57
N LEU A 462 3.01 -25.20 22.67
CA LEU A 462 3.44 -25.67 21.36
C LEU A 462 3.99 -24.54 20.48
N VAL A 463 3.35 -23.36 20.51
CA VAL A 463 3.85 -22.19 19.79
C VAL A 463 5.20 -21.72 20.37
N LEU A 464 5.40 -21.80 21.69
CA LEU A 464 6.70 -21.53 22.32
C LEU A 464 7.77 -22.52 21.88
N TRP A 465 7.41 -23.80 21.80
CA TRP A 465 8.32 -24.85 21.33
C TRP A 465 8.73 -24.60 19.89
N ASP A 466 7.78 -24.32 19.01
CA ASP A 466 8.00 -24.01 17.60
C ASP A 466 8.94 -22.79 17.44
N LEU A 467 8.70 -21.74 18.27
CA LEU A 467 9.55 -20.55 18.33
C LEU A 467 10.97 -20.84 18.81
N SER A 468 11.15 -21.83 19.69
CA SER A 468 12.47 -22.21 20.23
C SER A 468 13.27 -23.10 19.28
N THR A 469 12.60 -23.79 18.37
CA THR A 469 13.21 -24.69 17.38
C THR A 469 13.48 -24.00 16.04
N GLU A 470 12.64 -23.06 15.62
CA GLU A 470 12.87 -22.22 14.45
C GLU A 470 13.51 -20.89 14.86
N SER A 471 14.83 -20.75 14.64
CA SER A 471 15.62 -19.59 15.06
C SER A 471 15.39 -18.33 14.19
N SER A 472 14.54 -18.37 13.17
CA SER A 472 14.25 -17.21 12.31
C SER A 472 12.76 -17.10 11.95
N VAL A 473 12.22 -15.89 12.14
CA VAL A 473 10.87 -15.49 11.68
C VAL A 473 10.75 -15.54 10.14
N LEU A 474 11.88 -15.51 9.48
CA LEU A 474 12.04 -15.56 8.03
C LEU A 474 12.58 -16.95 7.69
N SER A 475 11.74 -17.87 7.24
CA SER A 475 12.25 -19.06 6.58
C SER A 475 12.86 -18.62 5.24
N GLU A 476 14.13 -18.94 5.02
CA GLU A 476 14.77 -18.84 3.71
C GLU A 476 14.03 -19.75 2.73
N ALA A 477 12.95 -19.24 2.17
CA ALA A 477 12.37 -19.86 0.99
C ALA A 477 13.36 -19.65 -0.14
N VAL A 478 13.78 -20.72 -0.77
CA VAL A 478 14.58 -20.74 -2.00
C VAL A 478 13.73 -20.04 -3.08
N GLY A 479 13.93 -18.71 -3.23
CA GLY A 479 13.22 -17.88 -4.20
C GLY A 479 12.89 -16.45 -3.69
N PRO A 480 12.43 -15.56 -4.56
CA PRO A 480 12.15 -14.15 -4.21
C PRO A 480 10.88 -13.98 -3.35
N VAL A 481 10.23 -15.05 -2.92
CA VAL A 481 9.02 -15.01 -2.09
C VAL A 481 9.40 -15.35 -0.65
N VAL A 482 9.47 -14.34 0.20
CA VAL A 482 9.62 -14.51 1.65
C VAL A 482 8.32 -15.11 2.19
N SER A 483 8.32 -16.39 2.54
CA SER A 483 7.21 -17.01 3.24
C SER A 483 7.30 -16.68 4.74
N VAL A 484 6.31 -15.95 5.25
CA VAL A 484 6.19 -15.68 6.68
C VAL A 484 5.36 -16.79 7.32
N ASN A 485 5.91 -17.42 8.34
CA ASN A 485 5.15 -18.41 9.12
C ASN A 485 4.01 -17.69 9.87
N PRO A 486 2.73 -17.93 9.52
CA PRO A 486 1.60 -17.23 10.13
C PRO A 486 1.50 -17.48 11.64
N LEU A 487 1.93 -18.64 12.13
CA LEU A 487 1.95 -18.98 13.55
C LEU A 487 2.87 -18.04 14.35
N LEU A 488 4.05 -17.72 13.82
CA LEU A 488 5.01 -16.80 14.42
C LEU A 488 4.49 -15.37 14.50
N VAL A 489 3.75 -14.93 13.49
CA VAL A 489 3.15 -13.60 13.48
C VAL A 489 2.03 -13.49 14.51
N PHE A 490 1.25 -14.55 14.71
CA PHE A 490 0.18 -14.57 15.72
C PHE A 490 0.69 -14.92 17.14
N ALA A 491 1.95 -15.32 17.31
CA ALA A 491 2.53 -15.69 18.59
C ALA A 491 2.30 -14.63 19.71
N PRO A 492 2.54 -13.31 19.49
CA PRO A 492 2.30 -12.31 20.54
C PRO A 492 0.84 -12.27 21.01
N ALA A 493 -0.14 -12.39 20.07
CA ALA A 493 -1.56 -12.41 20.42
C ALA A 493 -1.95 -13.69 21.17
N ILE A 494 -1.39 -14.83 20.76
CA ILE A 494 -1.60 -16.12 21.42
C ILE A 494 -1.05 -16.05 22.84
N PHE A 495 0.17 -15.53 23.04
CA PHE A 495 0.77 -15.37 24.37
C PHE A 495 -0.04 -14.43 25.25
N LEU A 496 -0.53 -13.35 24.68
CA LEU A 496 -1.35 -12.38 25.39
C LEU A 496 -2.68 -13.00 25.82
N ALA A 497 -3.33 -13.78 24.94
CA ALA A 497 -4.54 -14.53 25.28
C ALA A 497 -4.27 -15.59 26.37
N VAL A 498 -3.17 -16.32 26.27
CA VAL A 498 -2.72 -17.29 27.28
C VAL A 498 -2.46 -16.60 28.62
N ALA A 499 -1.76 -15.47 28.64
CA ALA A 499 -1.49 -14.69 29.85
C ALA A 499 -2.77 -14.21 30.54
N VAL A 500 -3.75 -13.78 29.75
CA VAL A 500 -5.08 -13.37 30.24
C VAL A 500 -5.83 -14.56 30.86
N LEU A 501 -5.90 -15.69 30.17
CA LEU A 501 -6.55 -16.89 30.68
C LEU A 501 -5.85 -17.41 31.94
N PHE A 502 -4.52 -17.33 31.99
CA PHE A 502 -3.73 -17.64 33.16
C PHE A 502 -4.07 -16.71 34.33
N SER A 503 -4.09 -15.41 34.09
CA SER A 503 -4.47 -14.41 35.09
C SER A 503 -5.87 -14.67 35.65
N LEU A 504 -6.85 -14.97 34.79
CA LEU A 504 -8.22 -15.31 35.20
C LEU A 504 -8.29 -16.59 36.07
N ARG A 505 -7.36 -17.52 35.89
CA ARG A 505 -7.30 -18.74 36.70
C ARG A 505 -6.59 -18.54 38.02
N VAL A 506 -5.50 -17.76 38.04
CA VAL A 506 -4.65 -17.54 39.21
C VAL A 506 -5.20 -16.46 40.17
N LEU A 507 -5.84 -15.44 39.62
CA LEU A 507 -6.35 -14.30 40.39
C LEU A 507 -7.36 -14.70 41.48
N PRO A 508 -8.34 -15.61 41.26
CA PRO A 508 -9.27 -16.05 42.31
C PRO A 508 -8.63 -16.77 43.48
N PRO A 509 -7.71 -17.75 43.32
CA PRO A 509 -7.04 -18.37 44.45
C PRO A 509 -6.07 -17.39 45.15
N MET A 510 -5.36 -16.53 44.40
CA MET A 510 -4.53 -15.48 44.96
C MET A 510 -5.34 -14.50 45.82
N ALA A 511 -6.47 -13.99 45.29
CA ALA A 511 -7.34 -13.09 46.05
C ALA A 511 -7.82 -13.75 47.39
N ARG A 512 -8.16 -15.04 47.35
CA ARG A 512 -8.54 -15.79 48.55
C ARG A 512 -7.37 -15.95 49.53
N MET A 513 -6.16 -16.20 49.02
CA MET A 513 -4.96 -16.32 49.83
C MET A 513 -4.60 -14.97 50.49
N VAL A 514 -4.62 -13.88 49.72
CA VAL A 514 -4.37 -12.52 50.22
C VAL A 514 -5.43 -12.11 51.26
N SER A 515 -6.71 -12.42 50.99
CA SER A 515 -7.78 -12.11 51.95
C SER A 515 -7.58 -12.86 53.30
N ARG A 516 -7.15 -14.14 53.27
CA ARG A 516 -6.85 -14.91 54.48
C ARG A 516 -5.68 -14.35 55.27
N LEU A 517 -4.66 -13.84 54.58
CA LEU A 517 -3.49 -13.19 55.20
C LEU A 517 -3.89 -11.85 55.84
N LEU A 518 -4.66 -11.01 55.12
CA LEU A 518 -5.10 -9.70 55.56
C LEU A 518 -6.11 -9.78 56.74
N VAL A 519 -6.97 -10.79 56.75
CA VAL A 519 -7.89 -11.05 57.87
C VAL A 519 -7.12 -11.31 59.20
N ARG A 520 -5.91 -11.86 59.13
CA ARG A 520 -5.10 -12.15 60.32
C ARG A 520 -4.29 -10.96 60.84
N ARG A 521 -3.88 -10.01 59.98
CA ARG A 521 -2.91 -8.96 60.36
C ARG A 521 -3.19 -7.57 59.76
N GLY A 522 -4.24 -7.40 58.95
CA GLY A 522 -4.50 -6.16 58.20
C GLY A 522 -5.47 -5.21 58.90
N PRO A 523 -5.49 -3.92 58.52
CA PRO A 523 -6.49 -2.95 58.96
C PRO A 523 -7.89 -3.29 58.46
N VAL A 524 -8.94 -2.88 59.18
CA VAL A 524 -10.35 -3.23 58.96
C VAL A 524 -10.79 -2.92 57.53
N TRP A 525 -10.38 -1.79 56.96
CA TRP A 525 -10.71 -1.41 55.58
C TRP A 525 -10.11 -2.41 54.56
N ALA A 526 -8.88 -2.86 54.78
CA ALA A 526 -8.22 -3.82 53.88
C ALA A 526 -8.87 -5.22 53.98
N GLN A 527 -9.38 -5.60 55.16
CA GLN A 527 -10.15 -6.83 55.35
C GLN A 527 -11.49 -6.76 54.61
N LEU A 528 -12.20 -5.64 54.67
CA LEU A 528 -13.47 -5.45 53.95
C LEU A 528 -13.29 -5.48 52.41
N VAL A 529 -12.28 -4.75 51.92
CA VAL A 529 -11.97 -4.72 50.46
C VAL A 529 -11.53 -6.11 50.00
N SER A 530 -10.61 -6.76 50.67
CA SER A 530 -10.10 -8.07 50.27
C SER A 530 -11.16 -9.17 50.35
N SER A 531 -12.06 -9.11 51.36
CA SER A 531 -13.18 -10.04 51.44
C SER A 531 -14.22 -9.85 50.32
N SER A 532 -14.46 -8.60 49.91
CA SER A 532 -15.33 -8.28 48.75
C SER A 532 -14.74 -8.79 47.44
N PHE A 533 -13.42 -8.60 47.25
CA PHE A 533 -12.66 -9.15 46.11
C PHE A 533 -12.67 -10.69 46.09
N ALA A 534 -12.50 -11.33 47.24
CA ALA A 534 -12.48 -12.78 47.34
C ALA A 534 -13.86 -13.43 47.09
N ARG A 535 -14.96 -12.70 47.33
CA ARG A 535 -16.33 -13.20 47.12
C ARG A 535 -16.75 -13.21 45.66
N VAL A 536 -16.29 -12.22 44.84
CA VAL A 536 -16.67 -12.08 43.43
C VAL A 536 -15.43 -11.78 42.58
N PRO A 537 -14.41 -12.67 42.59
CA PRO A 537 -13.14 -12.38 41.92
C PRO A 537 -13.25 -12.25 40.41
N ILE A 538 -14.20 -12.94 39.77
CA ILE A 538 -14.41 -12.96 38.33
C ILE A 538 -14.88 -11.59 37.80
N THR A 539 -15.66 -10.86 38.58
CA THR A 539 -16.16 -9.52 38.18
C THR A 539 -15.04 -8.51 38.03
N TYR A 540 -13.95 -8.68 38.81
CA TYR A 540 -12.77 -7.79 38.76
C TYR A 540 -11.63 -8.36 37.89
N ALA A 541 -11.53 -9.68 37.78
CA ALA A 541 -10.48 -10.33 37.00
C ALA A 541 -10.59 -10.06 35.49
N TRP A 542 -11.81 -10.00 34.98
CA TRP A 542 -12.05 -9.75 33.57
C TRP A 542 -11.67 -8.32 33.12
N PRO A 543 -12.05 -7.24 33.80
CA PRO A 543 -11.57 -5.89 33.48
C PRO A 543 -10.06 -5.74 33.58
N THR A 544 -9.42 -6.34 34.59
CA THR A 544 -7.95 -6.31 34.72
C THR A 544 -7.24 -7.08 33.60
N ALA A 545 -7.83 -8.17 33.12
CA ALA A 545 -7.32 -8.91 32.01
C ALA A 545 -7.41 -8.11 30.69
N VAL A 546 -8.53 -7.43 30.45
CA VAL A 546 -8.72 -6.57 29.27
C VAL A 546 -7.77 -5.36 29.31
N LEU A 547 -7.61 -4.73 30.49
CA LEU A 547 -6.65 -3.64 30.67
C LEU A 547 -5.20 -4.11 30.49
N GLY A 548 -4.87 -5.30 30.98
CA GLY A 548 -3.57 -5.93 30.75
C GLY A 548 -3.29 -6.21 29.27
N MET A 549 -4.31 -6.65 28.52
CA MET A 549 -4.21 -6.80 27.06
C MET A 549 -3.97 -5.45 26.36
N ALA A 550 -4.73 -4.43 26.74
CA ALA A 550 -4.59 -3.11 26.14
C ALA A 550 -3.27 -2.40 26.47
N ALA A 551 -2.65 -2.73 27.61
CA ALA A 551 -1.35 -2.18 28.02
C ALA A 551 -0.16 -2.97 27.45
N GLY A 552 -0.37 -4.22 27.02
CA GLY A 552 0.66 -5.09 26.44
C GLY A 552 0.77 -5.03 24.93
N THR A 553 -0.16 -4.33 24.27
CA THR A 553 -0.14 -4.02 22.82
C THR A 553 0.40 -2.64 22.55
#